data_8b11bbde8b4cbe65464bc8e0492854f4
#
_entry.id   8b11bbde8b4cbe65464bc8e0492854f4
#
_cell.length_a   1.000
_cell.length_b   1.000
_cell.length_c   1.000
_cell.angle_alpha   90.00
_cell.angle_beta   90.00
_cell.angle_gamma   90.00
#
_symmetry.space_group_name_H-M   'P 1'
#
loop_
_entity.id
_entity.type
_entity.pdbx_description
1 polymer ?
#
loop_
_entity_poly.entity_id
_entity_poly.type
_entity_poly.pdbx_seq_one_letter_code
_entity_poly.pdbx_strand_id
1 'polypeptide(L)'
;MILNKNQTYIIAEAGVNHNGDMRLARKLILSAKKCGANAIKFQNFSAENLVTKSAKKAPYQIKNTKNNNSQFLMLKKLQLKKKNYFELIKLCKKEKIDFLSSVFDEYSIDFLYKDLKINTIKIPSGEINNYLILNGLNIKKHKILLSTGMSDFKDISYALNTISKRKVYSVKNNNVKIL
;
A
#
# COMPACT_ATOMS: atom_id res chain seq x y z
N MET A 1 -6.40 2.12 -15.33
CA MET A 1 -5.61 0.92 -15.60
C MET A 1 -6.30 0.14 -16.71
N ILE A 2 -5.89 0.32 -17.96
CA ILE A 2 -6.37 -0.43 -19.12
C ILE A 2 -5.21 -1.34 -19.51
N LEU A 3 -5.34 -2.63 -19.20
CA LEU A 3 -4.43 -3.65 -19.70
C LEU A 3 -4.94 -4.12 -21.05
N ASN A 4 -4.14 -4.03 -22.08
CA ASN A 4 -4.34 -4.86 -23.26
C ASN A 4 -4.23 -6.32 -22.82
N LYS A 5 -5.10 -7.18 -23.33
CA LYS A 5 -5.22 -8.60 -22.89
C LYS A 5 -3.90 -9.40 -22.87
N ASN A 6 -2.85 -8.90 -23.52
CA ASN A 6 -1.55 -9.55 -23.69
C ASN A 6 -0.39 -8.82 -22.99
N GLN A 7 -0.65 -7.86 -22.09
CA GLN A 7 0.41 -7.13 -21.40
C GLN A 7 0.36 -7.35 -19.90
N THR A 8 1.51 -7.66 -19.29
CA THR A 8 1.68 -7.73 -17.84
C THR A 8 1.82 -6.31 -17.29
N TYR A 9 1.03 -6.01 -16.26
CA TYR A 9 1.13 -4.73 -15.55
C TYR A 9 2.17 -4.83 -14.44
N ILE A 10 3.27 -4.11 -14.59
CA ILE A 10 4.42 -4.16 -13.70
C ILE A 10 4.32 -3.05 -12.66
N ILE A 11 4.34 -3.42 -11.39
CA ILE A 11 4.31 -2.50 -10.25
C ILE A 11 5.69 -2.50 -9.58
N ALA A 12 6.43 -1.40 -9.69
CA ALA A 12 7.69 -1.23 -8.96
C ALA A 12 7.41 -0.93 -7.48
N GLU A 13 8.07 -1.65 -6.58
CA GLU A 13 7.95 -1.45 -5.14
C GLU A 13 8.95 -0.42 -4.63
N ALA A 14 8.49 0.79 -4.34
CA ALA A 14 9.27 1.78 -3.61
C ALA A 14 9.24 1.52 -2.10
N GLY A 15 8.09 1.06 -1.60
CA GLY A 15 7.89 0.79 -0.18
C GLY A 15 8.29 1.99 0.69
N VAL A 16 9.21 1.75 1.61
CA VAL A 16 9.84 2.78 2.48
C VAL A 16 11.32 3.05 2.13
N ASN A 17 11.80 2.59 0.97
CA ASN A 17 13.21 2.73 0.57
C ASN A 17 13.65 4.19 0.34
N HIS A 18 12.70 5.12 0.36
CA HIS A 18 12.98 6.56 0.38
C HIS A 18 13.53 7.04 1.74
N ASN A 19 13.50 6.23 2.80
CA ASN A 19 14.01 6.56 4.15
C ASN A 19 13.50 7.92 4.71
N GLY A 20 12.27 8.33 4.36
CA GLY A 20 11.71 9.63 4.72
C GLY A 20 12.24 10.82 3.90
N ASP A 21 13.18 10.59 2.95
CA ASP A 21 13.77 11.62 2.09
C ASP A 21 13.00 11.74 0.77
N MET A 22 12.45 12.93 0.52
CA MET A 22 11.71 13.23 -0.70
C MET A 22 12.57 13.23 -1.97
N ARG A 23 13.88 13.48 -1.86
CA ARG A 23 14.80 13.40 -3.01
C ARG A 23 14.95 11.95 -3.45
N LEU A 24 15.07 11.02 -2.49
CA LEU A 24 15.09 9.58 -2.78
C LEU A 24 13.74 9.10 -3.32
N ALA A 25 12.62 9.53 -2.72
CA ALA A 25 11.29 9.18 -3.22
C ALA A 25 11.08 9.58 -4.69
N ARG A 26 11.50 10.78 -5.07
CA ARG A 26 11.46 11.24 -6.47
C ARG A 26 12.38 10.41 -7.38
N LYS A 27 13.60 10.09 -6.93
CA LYS A 27 14.52 9.23 -7.69
C LYS A 27 13.93 7.84 -7.95
N LEU A 28 13.24 7.25 -6.95
CA LEU A 28 12.56 5.96 -7.12
C LEU A 28 11.49 6.01 -8.20
N ILE A 29 10.69 7.09 -8.27
CA ILE A 29 9.69 7.28 -9.34
C ILE A 29 10.36 7.32 -10.71
N LEU A 30 11.39 8.14 -10.86
CA LEU A 30 12.10 8.28 -12.14
C LEU A 30 12.79 6.99 -12.57
N SER A 31 13.37 6.25 -11.62
CA SER A 31 13.99 4.95 -11.88
C SER A 31 12.95 3.90 -12.29
N ALA A 32 11.82 3.82 -11.58
CA ALA A 32 10.74 2.91 -11.93
C ALA A 32 10.22 3.17 -13.35
N LYS A 33 10.04 4.45 -13.70
CA LYS A 33 9.63 4.84 -15.06
C LYS A 33 10.67 4.45 -16.10
N LYS A 34 11.95 4.73 -15.84
CA LYS A 34 13.05 4.38 -16.75
C LYS A 34 13.15 2.88 -16.99
N CYS A 35 12.85 2.06 -15.96
CA CYS A 35 12.81 0.60 -16.06
C CYS A 35 11.54 0.05 -16.72
N GLY A 36 10.63 0.89 -17.20
CA GLY A 36 9.42 0.45 -17.90
C GLY A 36 8.28 0.02 -16.99
N ALA A 37 8.33 0.29 -15.68
CA ALA A 37 7.22 -0.03 -14.79
C ALA A 37 5.97 0.79 -15.15
N ASN A 38 4.79 0.15 -15.03
CA ASN A 38 3.51 0.80 -15.25
C ASN A 38 3.07 1.62 -14.05
N ALA A 39 3.44 1.15 -12.84
CA ALA A 39 3.14 1.83 -11.59
C ALA A 39 4.32 1.78 -10.62
N ILE A 40 4.31 2.71 -9.67
CA ILE A 40 5.17 2.66 -8.51
C ILE A 40 4.32 2.64 -7.23
N LYS A 41 4.68 1.78 -6.26
CA LYS A 41 3.92 1.59 -5.04
C LYS A 41 4.72 2.03 -3.81
N PHE A 42 4.13 2.96 -3.06
CA PHE A 42 4.59 3.43 -1.76
C PHE A 42 3.79 2.78 -0.62
N GLN A 43 4.10 3.16 0.61
CA GLN A 43 3.37 2.76 1.80
C GLN A 43 2.87 4.01 2.52
N ASN A 44 1.57 4.04 2.82
CA ASN A 44 0.95 5.12 3.60
C ASN A 44 0.55 4.57 4.96
N PHE A 45 1.16 5.10 6.00
CA PHE A 45 0.89 4.75 7.39
C PHE A 45 1.18 5.92 8.32
N SER A 46 0.60 5.88 9.51
CA SER A 46 1.02 6.67 10.66
C SER A 46 1.68 5.75 11.67
N ALA A 47 2.88 6.09 12.13
CA ALA A 47 3.57 5.30 13.14
C ALA A 47 2.74 5.19 14.43
N GLU A 48 1.95 6.22 14.75
CA GLU A 48 1.05 6.26 15.88
C GLU A 48 -0.08 5.23 15.81
N ASN A 49 -0.57 4.95 14.59
CA ASN A 49 -1.67 4.00 14.38
C ASN A 49 -1.15 2.57 14.16
N LEU A 50 0.15 2.42 13.87
CA LEU A 50 0.71 1.13 13.46
C LEU A 50 1.28 0.33 14.62
N VAL A 51 1.95 1.00 15.56
CA VAL A 51 2.62 0.34 16.69
C VAL A 51 2.57 1.19 17.96
N THR A 52 2.67 0.53 19.12
CA THR A 52 2.86 1.22 20.41
C THR A 52 4.26 1.83 20.49
N LYS A 53 4.43 2.87 21.32
CA LYS A 53 5.74 3.52 21.52
C LYS A 53 6.82 2.57 22.04
N SER A 54 6.42 1.54 22.77
CA SER A 54 7.30 0.51 23.37
C SER A 54 7.56 -0.69 22.45
N ALA A 55 6.95 -0.75 21.27
CA ALA A 55 7.11 -1.88 20.35
C ALA A 55 8.59 -2.11 19.99
N LYS A 56 9.02 -3.36 20.15
CA LYS A 56 10.38 -3.79 19.80
C LYS A 56 10.48 -4.05 18.31
N LYS A 57 11.64 -3.74 17.74
CA LYS A 57 11.95 -4.12 16.36
C LYS A 57 12.04 -5.63 16.21
N ALA A 58 11.64 -6.14 15.05
CA ALA A 58 11.92 -7.51 14.66
C ALA A 58 13.46 -7.72 14.47
N PRO A 59 13.97 -8.96 14.64
CA PRO A 59 15.41 -9.25 14.55
C PRO A 59 16.06 -8.72 13.26
N TYR A 60 15.41 -8.88 12.12
CA TYR A 60 15.91 -8.37 10.84
C TYR A 60 15.97 -6.83 10.78
N GLN A 61 15.03 -6.14 11.45
CA GLN A 61 15.03 -4.67 11.52
C GLN A 61 16.19 -4.16 12.38
N ILE A 62 16.53 -4.85 13.48
CA ILE A 62 17.70 -4.54 14.31
C ILE A 62 18.97 -4.69 13.47
N LYS A 63 19.11 -5.82 12.76
CA LYS A 63 20.26 -6.11 11.89
C LYS A 63 20.44 -5.01 10.82
N ASN A 64 19.35 -4.61 10.18
CA ASN A 64 19.40 -3.64 9.09
C ASN A 64 19.64 -2.20 9.55
N THR A 65 19.09 -1.82 10.72
CA THR A 65 19.22 -0.44 11.24
C THR A 65 20.44 -0.24 12.14
N LYS A 66 21.09 -1.32 12.57
CA LYS A 66 22.26 -1.31 13.46
C LYS A 66 22.06 -0.48 14.74
N ASN A 67 20.83 -0.39 15.22
CA ASN A 67 20.50 0.32 16.47
C ASN A 67 19.30 -0.33 17.17
N ASN A 68 19.20 -0.09 18.48
CA ASN A 68 18.18 -0.66 19.35
C ASN A 68 17.01 0.29 19.65
N ASN A 69 16.84 1.35 18.85
CA ASN A 69 15.67 2.24 18.98
C ASN A 69 14.38 1.44 18.80
N SER A 70 13.27 1.92 19.38
CA SER A 70 11.97 1.26 19.24
C SER A 70 11.53 1.21 17.77
N GLN A 71 10.66 0.25 17.44
CA GLN A 71 10.05 0.17 16.12
C GLN A 71 9.28 1.45 15.79
N PHE A 72 8.63 2.06 16.78
CA PHE A 72 7.93 3.32 16.62
C PHE A 72 8.85 4.44 16.08
N LEU A 73 10.03 4.63 16.67
CA LEU A 73 10.97 5.65 16.20
C LEU A 73 11.49 5.36 14.79
N MET A 74 11.71 4.09 14.47
CA MET A 74 12.09 3.68 13.13
C MET A 74 10.99 4.04 12.11
N LEU A 75 9.74 3.67 12.38
CA LEU A 75 8.60 3.95 11.50
C LEU A 75 8.37 5.46 11.37
N LYS A 76 8.49 6.21 12.46
CA LYS A 76 8.36 7.67 12.45
C LYS A 76 9.35 8.35 11.52
N LYS A 77 10.59 7.83 11.47
CA LYS A 77 11.62 8.32 10.54
C LYS A 77 11.30 7.98 9.08
N LEU A 78 10.65 6.83 8.82
CA LEU A 78 10.29 6.38 7.49
C LEU A 78 9.00 7.00 6.97
N GLN A 79 8.17 7.53 7.85
CA GLN A 79 6.85 8.09 7.51
C GLN A 79 6.97 9.34 6.64
N LEU A 80 6.25 9.38 5.53
CA LEU A 80 6.07 10.58 4.73
C LEU A 80 4.94 11.46 5.29
N LYS A 81 5.12 12.77 5.23
CA LYS A 81 4.07 13.74 5.59
C LYS A 81 2.98 13.74 4.52
N LYS A 82 1.72 13.98 4.89
CA LYS A 82 0.59 14.05 3.95
C LYS A 82 0.87 14.90 2.72
N LYS A 83 1.45 16.10 2.89
CA LYS A 83 1.81 17.00 1.79
C LYS A 83 2.76 16.37 0.75
N ASN A 84 3.62 15.45 1.17
CA ASN A 84 4.59 14.81 0.29
C ASN A 84 3.90 13.92 -0.76
N TYR A 85 2.79 13.28 -0.41
CA TYR A 85 2.05 12.42 -1.34
C TYR A 85 1.49 13.21 -2.54
N PHE A 86 1.00 14.44 -2.31
CA PHE A 86 0.55 15.31 -3.41
C PHE A 86 1.67 15.62 -4.41
N GLU A 87 2.88 15.87 -3.90
CA GLU A 87 4.06 16.11 -4.76
C GLU A 87 4.45 14.85 -5.54
N LEU A 88 4.46 13.68 -4.90
CA LEU A 88 4.79 12.41 -5.56
C LEU A 88 3.77 12.06 -6.64
N ILE A 89 2.47 12.26 -6.37
CA ILE A 89 1.41 12.02 -7.35
C ILE A 89 1.53 12.99 -8.54
N LYS A 90 1.84 14.27 -8.27
CA LYS A 90 2.09 15.25 -9.34
C LYS A 90 3.25 14.81 -10.24
N LEU A 91 4.34 14.31 -9.63
CA LEU A 91 5.47 13.78 -10.38
C LEU A 91 5.08 12.53 -11.17
N CYS A 92 4.38 11.57 -10.56
CA CYS A 92 3.91 10.36 -11.25
C CYS A 92 3.04 10.70 -12.47
N LYS A 93 2.13 11.68 -12.34
CA LYS A 93 1.32 12.16 -13.47
C LYS A 93 2.18 12.75 -14.58
N LYS A 94 3.17 13.58 -14.23
CA LYS A 94 4.12 14.17 -15.19
C LYS A 94 4.88 13.08 -15.94
N GLU A 95 5.38 12.09 -15.24
CA GLU A 95 6.18 10.99 -15.81
C GLU A 95 5.31 9.88 -16.46
N LYS A 96 3.99 9.99 -16.43
CA LYS A 96 3.05 9.00 -16.97
C LYS A 96 3.31 7.60 -16.39
N ILE A 97 3.40 7.50 -15.07
CA ILE A 97 3.48 6.27 -14.28
C ILE A 97 2.37 6.30 -13.22
N ASP A 98 1.68 5.20 -13.00
CA ASP A 98 0.61 5.15 -12.01
C ASP A 98 1.19 5.20 -10.59
N PHE A 99 0.52 5.98 -9.71
CA PHE A 99 0.84 5.99 -8.28
C PHE A 99 -0.06 5.01 -7.55
N LEU A 100 0.55 4.13 -6.75
CA LEU A 100 -0.14 3.20 -5.85
C LEU A 100 0.38 3.34 -4.42
N SER A 101 -0.45 2.97 -3.45
CA SER A 101 -0.03 2.89 -2.06
C SER A 101 -0.67 1.72 -1.33
N SER A 102 0.12 1.08 -0.45
CA SER A 102 -0.42 0.20 0.57
C SER A 102 -0.99 1.03 1.71
N VAL A 103 -2.01 0.49 2.38
CA VAL A 103 -2.64 1.06 3.58
C VAL A 103 -2.42 0.12 4.76
N PHE A 104 -2.35 0.69 5.96
CA PHE A 104 -2.12 -0.02 7.22
C PHE A 104 -3.09 0.43 8.32
N ASP A 105 -4.00 1.34 8.00
CA ASP A 105 -5.09 1.79 8.86
C ASP A 105 -6.27 2.31 8.02
N GLU A 106 -7.44 2.46 8.62
CA GLU A 106 -8.65 2.96 7.93
C GLU A 106 -8.53 4.43 7.51
N TYR A 107 -7.78 5.24 8.26
CA TYR A 107 -7.56 6.66 7.93
C TYR A 107 -6.76 6.81 6.64
N SER A 108 -5.85 5.88 6.39
CA SER A 108 -5.07 5.81 5.15
C SER A 108 -5.95 5.56 3.93
N ILE A 109 -7.02 4.77 4.07
CA ILE A 109 -8.00 4.53 2.99
C ILE A 109 -8.70 5.84 2.62
N ASP A 110 -9.21 6.55 3.62
CA ASP A 110 -9.88 7.82 3.42
C ASP A 110 -8.96 8.87 2.81
N PHE A 111 -7.74 8.96 3.31
CA PHE A 111 -6.73 9.87 2.77
C PHE A 111 -6.42 9.58 1.30
N LEU A 112 -6.18 8.33 0.93
CA LEU A 112 -5.92 7.97 -0.47
C LEU A 112 -7.13 8.29 -1.36
N TYR A 113 -8.32 7.89 -0.94
CA TYR A 113 -9.52 8.02 -1.77
C TYR A 113 -10.07 9.45 -1.79
N LYS A 114 -10.27 10.07 -0.62
CA LYS A 114 -10.93 11.37 -0.51
C LYS A 114 -10.01 12.54 -0.83
N ASP A 115 -8.76 12.50 -0.32
CA ASP A 115 -7.85 13.63 -0.45
C ASP A 115 -6.99 13.51 -1.73
N LEU A 116 -6.39 12.35 -1.96
CA LEU A 116 -5.49 12.13 -3.08
C LEU A 116 -6.18 11.69 -4.38
N LYS A 117 -7.49 11.37 -4.32
CA LYS A 117 -8.29 10.87 -5.45
C LYS A 117 -7.72 9.60 -6.09
N ILE A 118 -7.11 8.73 -5.26
CA ILE A 118 -6.59 7.43 -5.65
C ILE A 118 -7.63 6.36 -5.28
N ASN A 119 -8.14 5.66 -6.27
CA ASN A 119 -9.15 4.62 -6.06
C ASN A 119 -8.60 3.20 -6.07
N THR A 120 -7.32 3.00 -6.41
CA THR A 120 -6.66 1.70 -6.36
C THR A 120 -5.90 1.57 -5.05
N ILE A 121 -6.34 0.67 -4.20
CA ILE A 121 -5.82 0.47 -2.84
C ILE A 121 -5.16 -0.90 -2.74
N LYS A 122 -3.95 -0.95 -2.21
CA LYS A 122 -3.22 -2.19 -1.96
C LYS A 122 -3.35 -2.58 -0.48
N ILE A 123 -3.81 -3.80 -0.25
CA ILE A 123 -3.83 -4.42 1.08
C ILE A 123 -2.63 -5.36 1.19
N PRO A 124 -1.69 -5.11 2.09
CA PRO A 124 -0.57 -6.03 2.33
C PRO A 124 -1.04 -7.32 2.98
N SER A 125 -0.30 -8.40 2.80
CA SER A 125 -0.69 -9.71 3.34
C SER A 125 -0.77 -9.75 4.88
N GLY A 126 0.03 -8.92 5.56
CA GLY A 126 -0.07 -8.78 7.02
C GLY A 126 -1.36 -8.14 7.52
N GLU A 127 -2.13 -7.51 6.62
CA GLU A 127 -3.40 -6.85 6.95
C GLU A 127 -4.62 -7.61 6.42
N ILE A 128 -4.44 -8.84 5.91
CA ILE A 128 -5.52 -9.62 5.29
C ILE A 128 -6.66 -9.96 6.27
N ASN A 129 -6.36 -10.03 7.57
CA ASN A 129 -7.32 -10.30 8.64
C ASN A 129 -7.72 -9.03 9.42
N ASN A 130 -7.23 -7.86 9.01
CA ASN A 130 -7.55 -6.60 9.68
C ASN A 130 -8.97 -6.14 9.32
N TYR A 131 -9.93 -6.45 10.19
CA TYR A 131 -11.35 -6.13 9.98
C TYR A 131 -11.60 -4.64 9.71
N LEU A 132 -10.93 -3.73 10.42
CA LEU A 132 -11.15 -2.28 10.28
C LEU A 132 -10.77 -1.81 8.87
N ILE A 133 -9.62 -2.26 8.36
CA ILE A 133 -9.19 -1.98 6.98
C ILE A 133 -10.18 -2.58 5.99
N LEU A 134 -10.48 -3.89 6.12
CA LEU A 134 -11.33 -4.60 5.17
C LEU A 134 -12.75 -4.01 5.13
N ASN A 135 -13.32 -3.68 6.29
CA ASN A 135 -14.65 -3.10 6.39
C ASN A 135 -14.73 -1.66 5.88
N GLY A 136 -13.62 -0.90 5.95
CA GLY A 136 -13.49 0.44 5.38
C GLY A 136 -13.49 0.46 3.85
N LEU A 137 -13.25 -0.69 3.21
CA LEU A 137 -13.22 -0.80 1.76
C LEU A 137 -14.62 -0.93 1.17
N ASN A 138 -14.76 -0.45 -0.07
CA ASN A 138 -16.00 -0.56 -0.83
C ASN A 138 -15.67 -0.87 -2.29
N ILE A 139 -16.02 -2.08 -2.74
CA ILE A 139 -15.77 -2.56 -4.11
C ILE A 139 -16.46 -1.76 -5.21
N LYS A 140 -17.47 -0.94 -4.88
CA LYS A 140 -18.08 -0.01 -5.84
C LYS A 140 -17.27 1.25 -6.06
N LYS A 141 -16.42 1.62 -5.08
CA LYS A 141 -15.59 2.83 -5.09
C LYS A 141 -14.12 2.53 -5.31
N HIS A 142 -13.63 1.40 -4.77
CA HIS A 142 -12.22 1.05 -4.74
C HIS A 142 -11.90 -0.12 -5.67
N LYS A 143 -10.77 -0.02 -6.36
CA LYS A 143 -10.09 -1.17 -6.95
C LYS A 143 -9.10 -1.68 -5.91
N ILE A 144 -9.11 -2.97 -5.63
CA ILE A 144 -8.37 -3.54 -4.51
C ILE A 144 -7.34 -4.54 -5.04
N LEU A 145 -6.11 -4.38 -4.61
CA LEU A 145 -5.04 -5.34 -4.80
C LEU A 145 -4.79 -6.01 -3.45
N LEU A 146 -5.19 -7.26 -3.31
CA LEU A 146 -5.09 -8.04 -2.08
C LEU A 146 -3.92 -9.02 -2.17
N SER A 147 -2.89 -8.83 -1.33
CA SER A 147 -1.83 -9.82 -1.19
C SER A 147 -2.22 -10.92 -0.21
N THR A 148 -1.75 -12.14 -0.50
CA THR A 148 -2.12 -13.36 0.20
C THR A 148 -0.91 -14.14 0.75
N GLY A 149 0.26 -13.49 0.84
CA GLY A 149 1.45 -14.11 1.43
C GLY A 149 1.21 -14.58 2.87
N MET A 150 1.59 -15.81 3.19
CA MET A 150 1.36 -16.48 4.49
C MET A 150 -0.12 -16.59 4.90
N SER A 151 -1.03 -16.62 3.93
CA SER A 151 -2.48 -16.75 4.16
C SER A 151 -2.98 -18.09 3.68
N ASP A 152 -3.95 -18.65 4.37
CA ASP A 152 -4.69 -19.82 3.89
C ASP A 152 -5.97 -19.41 3.15
N PHE A 153 -6.72 -20.39 2.61
CA PHE A 153 -7.97 -20.13 1.90
C PHE A 153 -9.07 -19.57 2.79
N LYS A 154 -9.02 -19.79 4.12
CA LYS A 154 -10.00 -19.23 5.07
C LYS A 154 -9.76 -17.75 5.24
N ASP A 155 -8.49 -17.33 5.39
CA ASP A 155 -8.09 -15.93 5.46
C ASP A 155 -8.53 -15.17 4.20
N ILE A 156 -8.25 -15.74 3.03
CA ILE A 156 -8.62 -15.14 1.75
C ILE A 156 -10.14 -15.00 1.63
N SER A 157 -10.87 -16.08 1.95
CA SER A 157 -12.34 -16.08 1.91
C SER A 157 -12.93 -15.07 2.89
N TYR A 158 -12.38 -14.98 4.11
CA TYR A 158 -12.77 -13.99 5.10
C TYR A 158 -12.59 -12.57 4.56
N ALA A 159 -11.42 -12.26 4.02
CA ALA A 159 -11.12 -10.94 3.46
C ALA A 159 -12.08 -10.59 2.32
N LEU A 160 -12.28 -11.48 1.35
CA LEU A 160 -13.15 -11.25 0.22
C LEU A 160 -14.61 -11.04 0.64
N ASN A 161 -15.11 -11.83 1.59
CA ASN A 161 -16.47 -11.70 2.11
C ASN A 161 -16.67 -10.38 2.85
N THR A 162 -15.68 -9.98 3.68
CA THR A 162 -15.72 -8.71 4.42
C THR A 162 -15.71 -7.51 3.46
N ILE A 163 -14.82 -7.49 2.48
CA ILE A 163 -14.71 -6.41 1.50
C ILE A 163 -15.96 -6.30 0.63
N SER A 164 -16.51 -7.44 0.20
CA SER A 164 -17.70 -7.46 -0.65
C SER A 164 -19.00 -7.16 0.10
N LYS A 165 -18.97 -7.22 1.43
CA LYS A 165 -20.16 -7.14 2.30
C LYS A 165 -21.24 -8.16 1.90
N ARG A 166 -20.82 -9.32 1.43
CA ARG A 166 -21.68 -10.41 0.96
C ARG A 166 -21.26 -11.73 1.63
N LYS A 167 -22.21 -12.65 1.74
CA LYS A 167 -21.95 -14.00 2.22
C LYS A 167 -21.10 -14.84 1.26
N VAL A 168 -21.12 -14.51 -0.04
CA VAL A 168 -20.34 -15.18 -1.10
C VAL A 168 -19.75 -14.14 -2.04
N TYR A 169 -18.44 -14.20 -2.24
CA TYR A 169 -17.75 -13.37 -3.22
C TYR A 169 -17.97 -13.92 -4.65
N SER A 170 -18.45 -13.09 -5.55
CA SER A 170 -18.59 -13.47 -6.96
C SER A 170 -17.29 -13.22 -7.71
N VAL A 171 -16.75 -14.23 -8.38
CA VAL A 171 -15.55 -14.16 -9.23
C VAL A 171 -15.70 -13.14 -10.38
N LYS A 172 -16.94 -12.78 -10.73
CA LYS A 172 -17.23 -11.76 -11.75
C LYS A 172 -16.87 -10.33 -11.33
N ASN A 173 -16.53 -10.10 -10.05
CA ASN A 173 -16.17 -8.78 -9.57
C ASN A 173 -14.71 -8.45 -9.91
N ASN A 174 -14.49 -7.69 -10.97
CA ASN A 174 -13.15 -7.29 -11.45
C ASN A 174 -12.47 -6.21 -10.58
N ASN A 175 -13.09 -5.75 -9.50
CA ASN A 175 -12.53 -4.69 -8.67
C ASN A 175 -11.60 -5.19 -7.56
N VAL A 176 -11.53 -6.51 -7.33
CA VAL A 176 -10.52 -7.11 -6.45
C VAL A 176 -9.61 -8.01 -7.26
N LYS A 177 -8.31 -7.78 -7.14
CA LYS A 177 -7.26 -8.63 -7.71
C LYS A 177 -6.47 -9.26 -6.57
N ILE A 178 -6.30 -10.57 -6.61
CA ILE A 178 -5.48 -11.34 -5.66
C ILE A 178 -4.05 -11.38 -6.22
N LEU A 179 -3.07 -11.15 -5.33
CA LEU A 179 -1.64 -11.14 -5.64
C LEU A 179 -0.89 -12.18 -4.79
#